data_a3a93dde7f296a60142078d33b721f36
#
_entry.id   a3a93dde7f296a60142078d33b721f36
#
_cell.length_a   1.000
_cell.length_b   1.000
_cell.length_c   1.000
_cell.angle_alpha   90.00
_cell.angle_beta   90.00
_cell.angle_gamma   90.00
#
_symmetry.space_group_name_H-M   'P 1'
#
loop_
_entity.id
_entity.type
_entity.pdbx_description
1 polymer ?
#
loop_
_entity_poly.entity_id
_entity_poly.type
_entity_poly.pdbx_seq_one_letter_code
_entity_poly.pdbx_strand_id
1 'polypeptide(L)'
;NSPQKCNYGLYGEQLSGTAFTAPTDQNERSWCYRIRPSVKHSQRYERIDLPYWKTAPHLAENVTSLGQYRWDPVPHSEQAQTWLTGMRTMTTAGDVNTQTGMASHIYLVTASMQDAYFYSADSELLVVPQAGRLRFATELGIIDLEPQEIAIIPRGLLYRVELLDGPARGF
;
A
#
# COMPACT_ATOMS: atom_id res chain seq x y z
N ASN A 1 -1.85 34.54 7.31
CA ASN A 1 -1.38 33.62 6.26
C ASN A 1 -2.43 33.56 5.16
N SER A 2 -2.19 34.28 4.07
CA SER A 2 -3.03 34.10 2.88
C SER A 2 -2.67 32.76 2.24
N PRO A 3 -3.64 31.89 1.97
CA PRO A 3 -3.33 30.66 1.25
C PRO A 3 -2.73 31.00 -0.12
N GLN A 4 -1.61 30.39 -0.44
CA GLN A 4 -1.01 30.57 -1.75
C GLN A 4 -1.99 30.06 -2.82
N LYS A 5 -2.22 30.87 -3.82
CA LYS A 5 -3.02 30.45 -4.95
C LYS A 5 -2.24 29.40 -5.74
N CYS A 6 -2.76 28.19 -5.79
CA CYS A 6 -2.17 27.12 -6.59
C CYS A 6 -2.09 27.51 -8.06
N ASN A 7 -0.93 27.33 -8.67
CA ASN A 7 -0.79 27.50 -10.10
C ASN A 7 -1.65 26.47 -10.85
N TYR A 8 -2.07 26.81 -12.05
CA TYR A 8 -2.81 25.93 -12.95
C TYR A 8 -4.18 25.45 -12.43
N GLY A 9 -4.75 26.09 -11.40
CA GLY A 9 -6.03 25.69 -10.82
C GLY A 9 -6.03 24.33 -10.13
N LEU A 10 -4.88 23.87 -9.69
CA LEU A 10 -4.75 22.60 -8.98
C LEU A 10 -5.23 22.71 -7.53
N TYR A 11 -5.67 21.60 -6.97
CA TYR A 11 -5.98 21.44 -5.55
C TYR A 11 -4.76 20.95 -4.79
N GLY A 12 -4.33 21.73 -3.78
CA GLY A 12 -3.31 21.29 -2.83
C GLY A 12 -3.94 20.45 -1.73
N GLU A 13 -3.54 19.21 -1.62
CA GLU A 13 -3.98 18.28 -0.59
C GLU A 13 -2.79 17.71 0.18
N GLN A 14 -2.95 17.58 1.49
CA GLN A 14 -1.93 16.94 2.32
C GLN A 14 -1.95 15.43 2.07
N LEU A 15 -0.82 14.88 1.63
CA LEU A 15 -0.66 13.45 1.40
C LEU A 15 -0.37 12.71 2.71
N SER A 16 0.55 13.25 3.48
CA SER A 16 0.96 12.66 4.75
C SER A 16 1.30 13.74 5.75
N GLY A 17 1.34 13.41 7.01
CA GLY A 17 1.76 14.31 8.09
C GLY A 17 0.86 14.26 9.30
N THR A 18 1.30 14.97 10.33
CA THR A 18 0.59 15.11 11.60
C THR A 18 -0.44 16.25 11.54
N ALA A 19 -1.17 16.46 12.62
CA ALA A 19 -2.19 17.50 12.75
C ALA A 19 -1.68 18.90 12.38
N PHE A 20 -2.59 19.79 12.04
CA PHE A 20 -2.34 21.17 11.60
C PHE A 20 -1.58 22.06 12.60
N THR A 21 -1.39 21.60 13.81
CA THR A 21 -0.84 22.36 14.94
C THR A 21 0.69 22.29 15.07
N ALA A 22 1.37 21.56 14.20
CA ALA A 22 2.84 21.53 14.24
C ALA A 22 3.43 22.87 13.77
N PRO A 23 4.44 23.41 14.45
CA PRO A 23 5.21 24.57 13.97
C PRO A 23 5.75 24.36 12.56
N THR A 24 5.92 25.42 11.78
CA THR A 24 6.33 25.33 10.38
C THR A 24 7.71 24.65 10.20
N ASP A 25 8.62 24.87 11.12
CA ASP A 25 9.95 24.26 11.16
C ASP A 25 9.97 22.76 11.52
N GLN A 26 8.89 22.28 12.11
CA GLN A 26 8.67 20.88 12.48
C GLN A 26 7.62 20.18 11.63
N ASN A 27 7.15 20.86 10.60
CA ASN A 27 6.06 20.37 9.77
C ASN A 27 6.61 19.66 8.52
N GLU A 28 6.88 18.38 8.66
CA GLU A 28 7.35 17.50 7.58
C GLU A 28 6.19 16.92 6.76
N ARG A 29 5.33 17.79 6.25
CA ARG A 29 4.16 17.36 5.47
C ARG A 29 4.48 17.30 3.99
N SER A 30 3.97 16.24 3.35
CA SER A 30 3.97 16.11 1.90
C SER A 30 2.62 16.56 1.35
N TRP A 31 2.65 17.34 0.27
CA TRP A 31 1.47 17.86 -0.40
C TRP A 31 1.40 17.35 -1.83
N CYS A 32 0.21 16.90 -2.24
CA CYS A 32 -0.11 16.61 -3.63
C CYS A 32 -0.92 17.74 -4.24
N TYR A 33 -0.59 18.11 -5.47
CA TYR A 33 -1.37 19.07 -6.25
C TYR A 33 -2.13 18.31 -7.33
N ARG A 34 -3.45 18.26 -7.21
CA ARG A 34 -4.32 17.44 -8.05
C ARG A 34 -5.23 18.27 -8.92
N ILE A 35 -5.56 17.77 -10.11
CA ILE A 35 -6.57 18.35 -10.98
C ILE A 35 -7.95 18.25 -10.34
N ARG A 36 -8.23 17.15 -9.65
CA ARG A 36 -9.49 16.92 -8.91
C ARG A 36 -9.18 16.59 -7.46
N PRO A 37 -9.88 17.19 -6.51
CA PRO A 37 -9.70 16.85 -5.11
C PRO A 37 -10.08 15.39 -4.86
N SER A 38 -9.41 14.73 -3.89
CA SER A 38 -9.61 13.32 -3.59
C SER A 38 -11.06 12.99 -3.19
N VAL A 39 -11.78 13.92 -2.60
CA VAL A 39 -13.19 13.78 -2.26
C VAL A 39 -14.09 13.52 -3.48
N LYS A 40 -13.65 13.88 -4.67
CA LYS A 40 -14.38 13.63 -5.93
C LYS A 40 -14.01 12.29 -6.60
N HIS A 41 -13.00 11.60 -6.10
CA HIS A 41 -12.51 10.36 -6.71
C HIS A 41 -13.34 9.15 -6.32
N SER A 42 -13.98 9.17 -5.15
CA SER A 42 -14.80 8.08 -4.68
C SER A 42 -16.25 8.50 -4.58
N GLN A 43 -17.10 7.87 -5.36
CA GLN A 43 -18.55 8.08 -5.27
C GLN A 43 -19.24 7.08 -4.36
N ARG A 44 -18.63 5.89 -4.16
CA ARG A 44 -19.18 4.81 -3.36
C ARG A 44 -18.06 3.92 -2.84
N TYR A 45 -18.14 3.54 -1.58
CA TYR A 45 -17.26 2.56 -0.96
C TYR A 45 -17.97 1.22 -0.85
N GLU A 46 -17.29 0.17 -1.28
CA GLU A 46 -17.75 -1.20 -1.10
C GLU A 46 -16.69 -1.99 -0.33
N ARG A 47 -17.16 -2.84 0.59
CA ARG A 47 -16.26 -3.73 1.31
C ARG A 47 -15.78 -4.84 0.39
N ILE A 48 -14.47 -5.01 0.31
CA ILE A 48 -13.83 -6.13 -0.38
C ILE A 48 -13.39 -7.12 0.68
N ASP A 49 -13.67 -8.40 0.46
CA ASP A 49 -13.14 -9.47 1.31
C ASP A 49 -11.76 -9.89 0.79
N LEU A 50 -10.76 -9.70 1.63
CA LEU A 50 -9.37 -10.07 1.37
C LEU A 50 -8.90 -11.03 2.47
N PRO A 51 -9.19 -12.32 2.36
CA PRO A 51 -9.07 -13.29 3.45
C PRO A 51 -7.62 -13.46 3.94
N TYR A 52 -6.65 -13.15 3.12
CA TYR A 52 -5.23 -13.28 3.45
C TYR A 52 -4.58 -12.00 3.98
N TRP A 53 -5.31 -10.88 3.95
CA TRP A 53 -4.86 -9.65 4.60
C TRP A 53 -5.29 -9.68 6.06
N LYS A 54 -4.34 -9.45 6.97
CA LYS A 54 -4.60 -9.43 8.40
C LYS A 54 -4.12 -8.11 8.98
N THR A 55 -4.91 -7.58 9.89
CA THR A 55 -4.60 -6.36 10.64
C THR A 55 -4.25 -6.73 12.08
N ALA A 56 -3.28 -6.06 12.68
CA ALA A 56 -2.97 -6.22 14.08
C ALA A 56 -3.96 -5.44 14.98
N PRO A 57 -4.26 -5.92 16.20
CA PRO A 57 -3.93 -7.26 16.71
C PRO A 57 -4.82 -8.32 16.05
N HIS A 58 -4.27 -9.49 15.84
CA HIS A 58 -5.08 -10.63 15.38
C HIS A 58 -6.03 -11.05 16.49
N LEU A 59 -7.31 -10.93 16.27
CA LEU A 59 -8.30 -11.46 17.18
C LEU A 59 -8.26 -13.00 17.15
N ALA A 60 -7.90 -13.55 18.24
CA ALA A 60 -8.19 -14.83 18.90
C ALA A 60 -8.39 -16.14 18.13
N GLU A 61 -8.52 -16.18 16.82
CA GLU A 61 -8.70 -17.44 16.11
C GLU A 61 -7.40 -18.26 15.96
N ASN A 62 -6.26 -17.63 16.18
CA ASN A 62 -4.96 -18.27 16.10
C ASN A 62 -4.23 -18.08 17.44
N VAL A 63 -4.45 -19.02 18.33
CA VAL A 63 -3.60 -19.15 19.53
C VAL A 63 -2.18 -19.41 19.02
N THR A 64 -1.29 -18.46 19.27
CA THR A 64 0.13 -18.60 18.95
C THR A 64 0.66 -19.78 19.78
N SER A 65 1.04 -20.85 19.13
CA SER A 65 1.68 -21.98 19.79
C SER A 65 3.02 -21.53 20.39
N LEU A 66 3.34 -22.06 21.56
CA LEU A 66 4.62 -21.79 22.26
C LEU A 66 5.72 -22.70 21.68
N GLY A 67 6.11 -22.50 20.45
CA GLY A 67 7.08 -23.37 19.84
C GLY A 67 7.85 -22.70 18.72
N GLN A 68 8.66 -23.46 18.07
CA GLN A 68 9.39 -23.03 16.90
C GLN A 68 8.47 -23.10 15.69
N TYR A 69 8.40 -22.02 14.91
CA TYR A 69 7.57 -21.94 13.71
C TYR A 69 8.42 -22.04 12.44
N ARG A 70 7.80 -22.66 11.46
CA ARG A 70 8.30 -22.68 10.11
C ARG A 70 7.10 -22.58 9.16
N TRP A 71 7.15 -21.66 8.20
CA TRP A 71 6.18 -21.61 7.11
C TRP A 71 6.69 -22.44 5.93
N ASP A 72 5.82 -23.26 5.41
CA ASP A 72 6.06 -23.85 4.09
C ASP A 72 5.91 -22.77 3.01
N PRO A 73 6.57 -22.97 1.85
CA PRO A 73 6.39 -22.06 0.72
C PRO A 73 4.91 -21.88 0.38
N VAL A 74 4.50 -20.64 0.17
CA VAL A 74 3.13 -20.35 -0.23
C VAL A 74 2.89 -20.93 -1.62
N PRO A 75 1.90 -21.84 -1.80
CA PRO A 75 1.63 -22.46 -3.08
C PRO A 75 1.11 -21.43 -4.09
N HIS A 76 1.45 -21.62 -5.35
CA HIS A 76 0.85 -20.87 -6.43
C HIS A 76 -0.65 -21.16 -6.50
N SER A 77 -1.43 -20.11 -6.70
CA SER A 77 -2.87 -20.24 -6.95
C SER A 77 -3.11 -20.59 -8.41
N GLU A 78 -4.06 -21.49 -8.68
CA GLU A 78 -4.54 -21.75 -10.04
C GLU A 78 -5.36 -20.56 -10.59
N GLN A 79 -5.94 -19.76 -9.70
CA GLN A 79 -6.69 -18.58 -10.07
C GLN A 79 -5.74 -17.37 -10.26
N ALA A 80 -6.08 -16.50 -11.20
CA ALA A 80 -5.36 -15.26 -11.40
C ALA A 80 -5.35 -14.41 -10.13
N GLN A 81 -4.16 -14.00 -9.70
CA GLN A 81 -3.95 -13.21 -8.50
C GLN A 81 -3.44 -11.82 -8.88
N THR A 82 -4.21 -10.80 -8.56
CA THR A 82 -3.77 -9.42 -8.65
C THR A 82 -2.92 -9.04 -7.43
N TRP A 83 -2.39 -7.83 -7.40
CA TRP A 83 -1.68 -7.30 -6.23
C TRP A 83 -2.48 -7.44 -4.93
N LEU A 84 -3.78 -7.16 -4.98
CA LEU A 84 -4.64 -7.23 -3.79
C LEU A 84 -4.96 -8.66 -3.37
N THR A 85 -5.27 -9.53 -4.32
CA THR A 85 -5.68 -10.91 -4.01
C THR A 85 -4.49 -11.85 -3.80
N GLY A 86 -3.33 -11.50 -4.35
CA GLY A 86 -2.09 -12.26 -4.22
C GLY A 86 -1.26 -11.94 -2.99
N MET A 87 -1.65 -10.92 -2.22
CA MET A 87 -0.91 -10.52 -1.02
C MET A 87 -1.37 -11.32 0.21
N ARG A 88 -0.41 -11.78 1.01
CA ARG A 88 -0.63 -12.58 2.23
C ARG A 88 0.16 -12.01 3.38
N THR A 89 -0.51 -11.70 4.46
CA THR A 89 0.12 -11.25 5.71
C THR A 89 0.78 -12.41 6.42
N MET A 90 2.06 -12.30 6.68
CA MET A 90 2.85 -13.32 7.38
C MET A 90 3.00 -13.01 8.86
N THR A 91 3.33 -11.77 9.18
CA THR A 91 3.49 -11.32 10.57
C THR A 91 2.93 -9.92 10.75
N THR A 92 2.46 -9.64 11.95
CA THR A 92 2.05 -8.31 12.35
C THR A 92 2.55 -8.01 13.76
N ALA A 93 2.82 -6.75 14.03
CA ALA A 93 3.14 -6.26 15.36
C ALA A 93 2.51 -4.87 15.53
N GLY A 94 2.08 -4.54 16.74
CA GLY A 94 1.46 -3.25 17.04
C GLY A 94 -0.06 -3.29 17.01
N ASP A 95 -0.67 -2.12 16.98
CA ASP A 95 -2.11 -1.92 17.00
C ASP A 95 -2.48 -0.69 16.17
N VAL A 96 -3.38 -0.86 15.19
CA VAL A 96 -3.85 0.24 14.33
C VAL A 96 -4.56 1.35 15.11
N ASN A 97 -5.20 1.04 16.23
CA ASN A 97 -5.87 2.05 17.05
C ASN A 97 -4.88 2.98 17.74
N THR A 98 -3.69 2.49 18.05
CA THR A 98 -2.60 3.28 18.61
C THR A 98 -1.72 3.91 17.54
N GLN A 99 -2.02 3.67 16.28
CA GLN A 99 -1.26 4.14 15.11
C GLN A 99 0.23 3.74 15.16
N THR A 100 0.50 2.58 15.71
CA THR A 100 1.85 2.03 15.81
C THR A 100 1.88 0.61 15.28
N GLY A 101 3.00 0.21 14.72
CA GLY A 101 3.23 -1.16 14.32
C GLY A 101 3.74 -1.33 12.92
N MET A 102 3.86 -2.60 12.55
CA MET A 102 4.31 -3.04 11.24
C MET A 102 3.68 -4.38 10.88
N ALA A 103 3.58 -4.64 9.60
CA ALA A 103 3.19 -5.95 9.07
C ALA A 103 4.18 -6.38 7.99
N SER A 104 4.41 -7.68 7.90
CA SER A 104 5.18 -8.28 6.82
C SER A 104 4.25 -9.11 5.95
N HIS A 105 4.35 -8.89 4.65
CA HIS A 105 3.53 -9.56 3.66
C HIS A 105 4.41 -10.29 2.64
N ILE A 106 3.87 -11.35 2.04
CA ILE A 106 4.39 -11.93 0.81
C ILE A 106 3.36 -11.67 -0.28
N TYR A 107 3.81 -11.27 -1.46
CA TYR A 107 2.95 -11.19 -2.63
C TYR A 107 3.30 -12.26 -3.66
N LEU A 108 2.27 -12.83 -4.28
CA LEU A 108 2.32 -13.76 -5.40
C LEU A 108 1.32 -13.26 -6.44
N VAL A 109 1.79 -12.52 -7.43
CA VAL A 109 0.95 -11.84 -8.42
C VAL A 109 1.10 -12.53 -9.76
N THR A 110 -0.02 -12.91 -10.36
CA THR A 110 -0.09 -13.57 -11.67
C THR A 110 -0.91 -12.79 -12.69
N ALA A 111 -1.56 -11.70 -12.27
CA ALA A 111 -2.35 -10.85 -13.12
C ALA A 111 -2.18 -9.36 -12.74
N SER A 112 -2.11 -8.50 -13.71
CA SER A 112 -2.12 -7.04 -13.52
C SER A 112 -3.46 -6.58 -12.97
N MET A 113 -3.45 -5.52 -12.15
CA MET A 113 -4.68 -4.82 -11.78
C MET A 113 -5.26 -4.13 -13.01
N GLN A 114 -6.59 -4.25 -13.15
CA GLN A 114 -7.33 -3.59 -14.23
C GLN A 114 -8.49 -2.79 -13.63
N ASP A 115 -8.65 -1.56 -14.09
CA ASP A 115 -9.71 -0.64 -13.66
C ASP A 115 -9.87 -0.48 -12.13
N ALA A 116 -8.80 -0.79 -11.41
CA ALA A 116 -8.74 -0.70 -9.97
C ALA A 116 -7.45 -0.01 -9.53
N TYR A 117 -7.56 0.77 -8.47
CA TYR A 117 -6.44 1.46 -7.83
C TYR A 117 -6.49 1.17 -6.34
N PHE A 118 -5.35 1.19 -5.72
CA PHE A 118 -5.21 0.98 -4.29
C PHE A 118 -4.41 2.12 -3.66
N TYR A 119 -4.71 2.42 -2.42
CA TYR A 119 -3.84 3.21 -1.54
C TYR A 119 -3.94 2.68 -0.11
N SER A 120 -2.86 2.75 0.64
CA SER A 120 -2.86 2.53 2.07
C SER A 120 -3.14 3.84 2.79
N ALA A 121 -4.16 3.87 3.64
CA ALA A 121 -4.53 5.08 4.38
C ALA A 121 -3.78 5.21 5.72
N ASP A 122 -3.22 4.13 6.22
CA ASP A 122 -2.66 4.03 7.57
C ASP A 122 -1.16 3.71 7.62
N SER A 123 -0.59 3.20 6.53
CA SER A 123 0.82 2.79 6.49
C SER A 123 1.52 3.12 5.18
N GLU A 124 2.81 3.26 5.25
CA GLU A 124 3.70 3.24 4.10
C GLU A 124 3.97 1.79 3.69
N LEU A 125 4.27 1.58 2.43
CA LEU A 125 4.55 0.27 1.88
C LEU A 125 5.98 0.22 1.34
N LEU A 126 6.77 -0.72 1.85
CA LEU A 126 8.08 -1.06 1.31
C LEU A 126 7.95 -2.35 0.50
N VAL A 127 8.38 -2.32 -0.74
CA VAL A 127 8.26 -3.43 -1.70
C VAL A 127 9.63 -3.92 -2.11
N VAL A 128 9.84 -5.24 -1.96
CA VAL A 128 11.09 -5.92 -2.30
C VAL A 128 10.81 -7.07 -3.25
N PRO A 129 11.00 -6.91 -4.56
CA PRO A 129 10.82 -8.00 -5.53
C PRO A 129 11.86 -9.10 -5.34
N GLN A 130 11.41 -10.34 -5.37
CA GLN A 130 12.26 -11.52 -5.42
C GLN A 130 12.36 -12.09 -6.84
N ALA A 131 11.24 -12.10 -7.56
CA ALA A 131 11.18 -12.56 -8.95
C ALA A 131 10.05 -11.83 -9.69
N GLY A 132 10.25 -11.64 -11.01
CA GLY A 132 9.35 -10.88 -11.86
C GLY A 132 9.50 -9.37 -11.68
N ARG A 133 9.05 -8.60 -12.67
CA ARG A 133 9.10 -7.14 -12.65
C ARG A 133 7.71 -6.55 -12.52
N LEU A 134 7.61 -5.53 -11.70
CA LEU A 134 6.37 -4.82 -11.42
C LEU A 134 6.44 -3.39 -11.93
N ARG A 135 5.31 -2.87 -12.39
CA ARG A 135 5.11 -1.45 -12.62
C ARG A 135 4.12 -0.90 -11.63
N PHE A 136 4.52 0.10 -10.88
CA PHE A 136 3.63 0.91 -10.06
C PHE A 136 3.26 2.17 -10.82
N ALA A 137 2.06 2.20 -11.37
CA ALA A 137 1.50 3.41 -11.97
C ALA A 137 0.82 4.23 -10.87
N THR A 138 1.51 5.27 -10.41
CA THR A 138 1.08 6.11 -9.29
C THR A 138 0.57 7.46 -9.77
N GLU A 139 -0.09 8.21 -8.89
CA GLU A 139 -0.50 9.60 -9.15
C GLU A 139 0.70 10.54 -9.43
N LEU A 140 1.89 10.18 -8.96
CA LEU A 140 3.10 10.99 -9.12
C LEU A 140 4.00 10.53 -10.27
N GLY A 141 3.64 9.46 -10.95
CA GLY A 141 4.39 8.90 -12.07
C GLY A 141 4.51 7.39 -11.99
N ILE A 142 5.32 6.84 -12.88
CA ILE A 142 5.52 5.40 -13.04
C ILE A 142 6.85 5.00 -12.43
N ILE A 143 6.82 3.89 -11.67
CA ILE A 143 8.01 3.23 -11.12
C ILE A 143 8.00 1.80 -11.65
N ASP A 144 9.02 1.45 -12.42
CA ASP A 144 9.30 0.05 -12.79
C ASP A 144 10.28 -0.49 -11.74
N LEU A 145 9.97 -1.67 -11.21
CA LEU A 145 10.68 -2.26 -10.09
C LEU A 145 11.05 -3.71 -10.43
N GLU A 146 12.33 -4.02 -10.31
CA GLU A 146 12.86 -5.35 -10.59
C GLU A 146 13.62 -5.96 -9.38
N PRO A 147 13.92 -7.26 -9.41
CA PRO A 147 14.71 -7.88 -8.34
C PRO A 147 16.04 -7.14 -8.10
N GLN A 148 16.39 -6.97 -6.82
CA GLN A 148 17.51 -6.18 -6.26
C GLN A 148 17.22 -4.70 -6.10
N GLU A 149 16.04 -4.24 -6.45
CA GLU A 149 15.56 -2.89 -6.17
C GLU A 149 14.55 -2.89 -5.02
N ILE A 150 14.35 -1.74 -4.43
CA ILE A 150 13.37 -1.52 -3.35
C ILE A 150 12.58 -0.26 -3.68
N ALA A 151 11.26 -0.35 -3.59
CA ALA A 151 10.40 0.82 -3.69
C ALA A 151 9.71 1.11 -2.36
N ILE A 152 9.53 2.40 -2.08
CA ILE A 152 8.70 2.87 -0.98
C ILE A 152 7.54 3.64 -1.57
N ILE A 153 6.33 3.21 -1.25
CA ILE A 153 5.09 3.88 -1.62
C ILE A 153 4.54 4.60 -0.39
N PRO A 154 4.50 5.93 -0.40
CA PRO A 154 3.98 6.69 0.72
C PRO A 154 2.50 6.39 1.01
N ARG A 155 2.13 6.51 2.27
CA ARG A 155 0.73 6.47 2.70
C ARG A 155 -0.11 7.49 1.94
N GLY A 156 -1.31 7.10 1.53
CA GLY A 156 -2.27 7.94 0.84
C GLY A 156 -2.05 8.10 -0.67
N LEU A 157 -0.96 7.56 -1.23
CA LEU A 157 -0.71 7.61 -2.66
C LEU A 157 -1.51 6.53 -3.37
N LEU A 158 -2.31 6.94 -4.36
CA LEU A 158 -3.03 6.01 -5.23
C LEU A 158 -2.07 5.39 -6.24
N TYR A 159 -2.17 4.07 -6.41
CA TYR A 159 -1.38 3.35 -7.41
C TYR A 159 -2.11 2.11 -7.95
N ARG A 160 -1.67 1.65 -9.10
CA ARG A 160 -2.04 0.39 -9.74
C ARG A 160 -0.78 -0.41 -10.00
N VAL A 161 -0.86 -1.71 -9.84
CA VAL A 161 0.27 -2.62 -10.10
C VAL A 161 0.03 -3.44 -11.36
N GLU A 162 1.02 -3.40 -12.24
CA GLU A 162 1.03 -4.13 -13.51
C GLU A 162 2.25 -5.06 -13.55
N LEU A 163 2.07 -6.22 -14.17
CA LEU A 163 3.16 -7.17 -14.45
C LEU A 163 3.82 -6.79 -15.79
N LEU A 164 5.14 -6.75 -15.83
CA LEU A 164 5.90 -6.40 -17.04
C LEU A 164 6.35 -7.62 -17.84
N ASP A 165 6.65 -8.73 -17.19
CA ASP A 165 7.28 -9.90 -17.82
C ASP A 165 6.76 -11.25 -17.31
N GLY A 166 5.61 -11.28 -16.67
CA GLY A 166 4.98 -12.49 -16.16
C GLY A 166 4.75 -12.46 -14.65
N PRO A 167 4.53 -13.61 -14.02
CA PRO A 167 4.28 -13.67 -12.60
C PRO A 167 5.39 -13.06 -11.76
N ALA A 168 5.01 -12.35 -10.70
CA ALA A 168 5.94 -11.70 -9.79
C ALA A 168 5.68 -12.13 -8.35
N ARG A 169 6.74 -12.22 -7.56
CA ARG A 169 6.70 -12.48 -6.13
C ARG A 169 7.76 -11.70 -5.38
N GLY A 170 7.48 -11.44 -4.12
CA GLY A 170 8.39 -10.73 -3.22
C GLY A 170 7.74 -10.44 -1.88
N PHE A 171 8.27 -9.41 -1.24
CA PHE A 171 7.91 -8.98 0.09
C PHE A 171 7.45 -7.53 0.08
#